data_50069c4447a832f4574759cf46ef3a03
#
_entry.id   50069c4447a832f4574759cf46ef3a03
#
_cell.length_a   1.000
_cell.length_b   1.000
_cell.length_c   1.000
_cell.angle_alpha   90.00
_cell.angle_beta   90.00
_cell.angle_gamma   90.00
#
_symmetry.space_group_name_H-M   'P 1'
#
loop_
_entity.id
_entity.type
_entity.pdbx_description
1 polymer ?
#
loop_
_entity_poly.entity_id
_entity_poly.type
_entity_poly.pdbx_seq_one_letter_code
_entity_poly.pdbx_strand_id
1 'polypeptide(L)'
;MAIPYNTTQSGTSIRDALERHIRIKHNGTWEYAEDVNVKHSGAWRDVKEVWVKHAGSWRLVHDGEHFLFQATLSSNAQNEFNLGNWISSQGYSGNKIKGAVIVNNVQQQVNLSNFSSDSKVYLRINANKRITGRGGNGGAKGGNNGQNGQRGLYTRTNFILDNGGVIAGGGGGGAGGNNSNCVYQNTNYFSCQKGEQCSELVQNQSPAYGGGGGGGAGYPGGSGGGDGGNNGQQWGGGGGGGNDGCGSNSGGGGGDLGQNGQNAPGGGGSGGSAGTAIDGWSYRYSQSGSNDGDIRGAKNN
;
A
#
# COMPACT_ATOMS: atom_id res chain seq x y z
N MET A 1 5.15 -17.57 24.83
CA MET A 1 3.85 -17.33 25.53
C MET A 1 2.94 -16.61 24.56
N ALA A 2 1.78 -17.15 24.21
CA ALA A 2 0.87 -16.51 23.27
C ALA A 2 0.18 -15.35 23.98
N ILE A 3 0.29 -14.14 23.45
CA ILE A 3 -0.63 -13.06 23.84
C ILE A 3 -2.02 -13.58 23.49
N PRO A 4 -2.98 -13.61 24.40
CA PRO A 4 -4.31 -14.14 24.11
C PRO A 4 -5.10 -13.12 23.27
N TYR A 5 -4.65 -12.89 22.05
CA TYR A 5 -5.49 -12.29 21.02
C TYR A 5 -6.46 -13.38 20.57
N ASN A 6 -7.57 -13.51 21.24
CA ASN A 6 -8.61 -14.42 20.80
C ASN A 6 -9.33 -13.78 19.60
N THR A 7 -8.87 -14.13 18.43
CA THR A 7 -9.32 -13.57 17.16
C THR A 7 -10.68 -14.11 16.70
N THR A 8 -11.16 -15.18 17.32
CA THR A 8 -12.41 -15.84 16.92
C THR A 8 -13.66 -15.25 17.55
N GLN A 9 -13.52 -14.34 18.49
CA GLN A 9 -14.67 -13.69 19.11
C GLN A 9 -14.71 -12.21 18.75
N SER A 10 -15.77 -11.87 18.02
CA SER A 10 -16.24 -10.51 17.74
C SER A 10 -15.63 -9.39 18.62
N GLY A 11 -14.76 -8.60 18.03
CA GLY A 11 -14.51 -7.19 18.34
C GLY A 11 -14.05 -6.78 19.74
N THR A 12 -14.40 -7.50 20.77
CA THR A 12 -14.19 -7.15 22.18
C THR A 12 -12.83 -7.57 22.73
N SER A 13 -12.21 -8.60 22.18
CA SER A 13 -11.08 -9.25 22.85
C SER A 13 -9.72 -8.55 22.69
N ILE A 14 -9.48 -7.84 21.60
CA ILE A 14 -8.21 -7.11 21.39
C ILE A 14 -8.21 -5.86 22.28
N ARG A 15 -9.30 -5.15 22.31
CA ARG A 15 -9.49 -3.98 23.18
C ARG A 15 -9.32 -4.35 24.63
N ASP A 16 -9.95 -5.45 25.08
CA ASP A 16 -9.84 -5.95 26.45
C ASP A 16 -8.43 -6.41 26.83
N ALA A 17 -7.62 -6.91 25.87
CA ALA A 17 -6.25 -7.31 26.14
C ALA A 17 -5.30 -6.12 26.27
N LEU A 18 -5.57 -5.02 25.57
CA LEU A 18 -4.74 -3.81 25.52
C LEU A 18 -5.18 -2.74 26.53
N GLU A 19 -6.44 -2.76 26.99
CA GLU A 19 -6.93 -1.87 28.04
C GLU A 19 -6.55 -2.34 29.47
N ARG A 20 -5.78 -3.42 29.59
CA ARG A 20 -5.38 -4.05 30.87
C ARG A 20 -4.06 -3.54 31.40
N HIS A 21 -3.87 -2.25 31.37
CA HIS A 21 -2.79 -1.65 32.14
C HIS A 21 -3.16 -1.58 33.60
N ILE A 22 -2.17 -1.78 34.46
CA ILE A 22 -2.34 -1.45 35.87
C ILE A 22 -2.58 0.05 35.93
N ARG A 23 -3.74 0.42 36.49
CA ARG A 23 -4.06 1.83 36.77
C ARG A 23 -4.05 2.06 38.24
N ILE A 24 -3.47 3.17 38.65
CA ILE A 24 -3.48 3.65 40.02
C ILE A 24 -4.36 4.89 40.10
N LYS A 25 -5.12 5.03 41.17
CA LYS A 25 -5.87 6.24 41.43
C LYS A 25 -5.03 7.19 42.27
N HIS A 26 -4.55 8.25 41.66
CA HIS A 26 -3.73 9.28 42.30
C HIS A 26 -4.47 10.62 42.20
N ASN A 27 -4.65 11.30 43.32
CA ASN A 27 -5.37 12.58 43.42
C ASN A 27 -6.75 12.60 42.74
N GLY A 28 -7.48 11.47 42.80
CA GLY A 28 -8.79 11.35 42.19
C GLY A 28 -8.81 10.96 40.72
N THR A 29 -7.68 11.00 40.02
CA THR A 29 -7.50 10.64 38.59
C THR A 29 -6.94 9.22 38.46
N TRP A 30 -7.41 8.46 37.46
CA TRP A 30 -6.84 7.17 37.11
C TRP A 30 -5.67 7.37 36.16
N GLU A 31 -4.48 6.96 36.59
CA GLU A 31 -3.24 7.05 35.82
C GLU A 31 -2.72 5.65 35.51
N TYR A 32 -1.99 5.50 34.40
CA TYR A 32 -1.31 4.25 34.10
C TYR A 32 -0.07 4.12 34.96
N ALA A 33 0.18 2.91 35.47
CA ALA A 33 1.46 2.62 36.12
C ALA A 33 2.52 2.46 35.03
N GLU A 34 3.52 3.34 35.02
CA GLU A 34 4.67 3.23 34.09
C GLU A 34 5.59 2.08 34.50
N ASP A 35 5.84 1.94 35.82
CA ASP A 35 6.66 0.90 36.40
C ASP A 35 5.94 0.19 37.55
N VAL A 36 6.11 -1.11 37.62
CA VAL A 36 5.64 -1.94 38.73
C VAL A 36 6.83 -2.59 39.41
N ASN A 37 7.03 -2.24 40.67
CA ASN A 37 8.15 -2.75 41.47
C ASN A 37 7.63 -3.55 42.65
N VAL A 38 8.32 -4.63 42.99
CA VAL A 38 8.07 -5.44 44.19
C VAL A 38 9.27 -5.41 45.10
N LYS A 39 9.04 -5.22 46.41
CA LYS A 39 10.14 -5.32 47.40
C LYS A 39 10.29 -6.79 47.78
N HIS A 40 11.43 -7.37 47.38
CA HIS A 40 11.77 -8.74 47.72
C HIS A 40 13.16 -8.79 48.39
N SER A 41 13.24 -9.45 49.54
CA SER A 41 14.50 -9.56 50.32
C SER A 41 15.20 -8.20 50.60
N GLY A 42 14.41 -7.16 50.88
CA GLY A 42 14.91 -5.82 51.20
C GLY A 42 15.24 -4.93 50.00
N ALA A 43 15.30 -5.46 48.79
CA ALA A 43 15.57 -4.71 47.55
C ALA A 43 14.29 -4.53 46.70
N TRP A 44 14.17 -3.37 46.06
CA TRP A 44 13.15 -3.14 45.05
C TRP A 44 13.57 -3.82 43.73
N ARG A 45 12.66 -4.54 43.10
CA ARG A 45 12.87 -5.26 41.84
C ARG A 45 11.75 -4.96 40.88
N ASP A 46 12.11 -4.74 39.63
CA ASP A 46 11.13 -4.55 38.54
C ASP A 46 10.32 -5.83 38.34
N VAL A 47 9.03 -5.67 38.17
CA VAL A 47 8.11 -6.76 37.88
C VAL A 47 8.00 -6.90 36.38
N LYS A 48 8.46 -8.04 35.84
CA LYS A 48 8.40 -8.30 34.40
C LYS A 48 6.99 -8.50 33.89
N GLU A 49 6.17 -9.22 34.64
CA GLU A 49 4.79 -9.53 34.24
C GLU A 49 3.87 -9.56 35.46
N VAL A 50 2.67 -9.00 35.31
CA VAL A 50 1.60 -9.16 36.30
C VAL A 50 0.41 -9.86 35.63
N TRP A 51 0.01 -10.95 36.22
CA TRP A 51 -1.10 -11.76 35.77
C TRP A 51 -2.24 -11.73 36.79
N VAL A 52 -3.47 -11.53 36.32
CA VAL A 52 -4.67 -11.55 37.16
C VAL A 52 -5.57 -12.69 36.72
N LYS A 53 -6.05 -13.48 37.68
CA LYS A 53 -7.06 -14.52 37.42
C LYS A 53 -8.46 -13.88 37.43
N HIS A 54 -9.13 -13.92 36.28
CA HIS A 54 -10.48 -13.41 36.12
C HIS A 54 -11.35 -14.42 35.38
N ALA A 55 -12.52 -14.73 35.93
CA ALA A 55 -13.43 -15.72 35.36
C ALA A 55 -12.76 -17.08 35.03
N GLY A 56 -11.89 -17.56 35.92
CA GLY A 56 -11.19 -18.85 35.76
C GLY A 56 -9.93 -18.81 34.88
N SER A 57 -9.67 -17.74 34.16
CA SER A 57 -8.52 -17.62 33.23
C SER A 57 -7.50 -16.61 33.73
N TRP A 58 -6.21 -16.93 33.57
CA TRP A 58 -5.12 -15.99 33.83
C TRP A 58 -4.99 -14.98 32.69
N ARG A 59 -4.86 -13.70 33.05
CA ARG A 59 -4.76 -12.58 32.10
C ARG A 59 -3.55 -11.73 32.45
N LEU A 60 -2.71 -11.48 31.45
CA LEU A 60 -1.58 -10.54 31.56
C LEU A 60 -2.15 -9.12 31.65
N VAL A 61 -1.79 -8.38 32.69
CA VAL A 61 -2.21 -6.99 32.91
C VAL A 61 -1.05 -6.01 32.95
N HIS A 62 0.18 -6.50 33.00
CA HIS A 62 1.39 -5.70 32.89
C HIS A 62 2.50 -6.54 32.23
N ASP A 63 3.22 -5.94 31.28
CA ASP A 63 4.42 -6.46 30.66
C ASP A 63 5.49 -5.37 30.70
N GLY A 64 6.37 -5.43 31.70
CA GLY A 64 7.42 -4.44 31.92
C GLY A 64 8.55 -4.46 30.89
N GLU A 65 8.55 -5.44 29.96
CA GLU A 65 9.56 -5.49 28.90
C GLU A 65 9.07 -4.87 27.60
N HIS A 66 7.74 -4.77 27.39
CA HIS A 66 7.19 -4.36 26.11
C HIS A 66 6.20 -3.20 26.29
N PHE A 67 6.32 -2.22 25.42
CA PHE A 67 5.29 -1.19 25.29
C PHE A 67 4.02 -1.80 24.66
N LEU A 68 2.94 -1.77 25.40
CA LEU A 68 1.64 -2.29 24.95
C LEU A 68 0.87 -1.19 24.22
N PHE A 69 0.35 -1.47 23.03
CA PHE A 69 -0.32 -0.45 22.22
C PHE A 69 -1.51 -0.97 21.40
N GLN A 70 -2.40 -0.06 21.04
CA GLN A 70 -3.38 -0.25 19.98
C GLN A 70 -3.45 1.01 19.12
N ALA A 71 -3.07 0.90 17.85
CA ALA A 71 -3.25 1.95 16.85
C ALA A 71 -4.46 1.62 15.97
N THR A 72 -5.44 2.52 15.91
CA THR A 72 -6.62 2.35 15.07
C THR A 72 -6.62 3.38 13.95
N LEU A 73 -6.52 2.92 12.70
CA LEU A 73 -6.47 3.75 11.51
C LEU A 73 -7.89 3.95 10.96
N SER A 74 -8.58 4.97 11.47
CA SER A 74 -10.02 5.21 11.21
C SER A 74 -10.31 6.18 10.08
N SER A 75 -9.30 6.92 9.59
CA SER A 75 -9.44 7.85 8.47
C SER A 75 -8.72 7.34 7.23
N ASN A 76 -9.19 7.74 6.04
CA ASN A 76 -8.44 7.54 4.82
C ASN A 76 -7.13 8.34 4.88
N ALA A 77 -6.01 7.69 4.62
CA ALA A 77 -4.70 8.34 4.61
C ALA A 77 -4.00 8.12 3.27
N GLN A 78 -3.59 9.23 2.64
CA GLN A 78 -2.78 9.23 1.41
C GLN A 78 -1.27 9.27 1.70
N ASN A 79 -0.90 9.19 2.98
CA ASN A 79 0.47 9.08 3.44
C ASN A 79 0.69 7.75 4.14
N GLU A 80 1.94 7.31 4.16
CA GLU A 80 2.34 6.11 4.90
C GLU A 80 2.03 6.25 6.39
N PHE A 81 1.36 5.24 6.96
CA PHE A 81 1.33 5.06 8.40
C PHE A 81 2.63 4.37 8.83
N ASN A 82 3.42 5.03 9.66
CA ASN A 82 4.65 4.48 10.22
C ASN A 82 4.47 4.20 11.72
N LEU A 83 4.50 2.92 12.10
CA LEU A 83 4.29 2.50 13.48
C LEU A 83 5.39 3.02 14.41
N GLY A 84 6.66 3.06 13.96
CA GLY A 84 7.75 3.58 14.78
C GLY A 84 7.55 5.05 15.14
N ASN A 85 7.16 5.88 14.17
CA ASN A 85 6.86 7.28 14.42
C ASN A 85 5.64 7.44 15.33
N TRP A 86 4.62 6.62 15.12
CA TRP A 86 3.43 6.66 15.97
C TRP A 86 3.75 6.27 17.42
N ILE A 87 4.51 5.19 17.65
CA ILE A 87 4.97 4.75 18.98
C ILE A 87 5.79 5.86 19.66
N SER A 88 6.73 6.49 18.91
CA SER A 88 7.51 7.61 19.43
C SER A 88 6.64 8.80 19.83
N SER A 89 5.56 9.08 19.10
CA SER A 89 4.60 10.13 19.46
C SER A 89 3.79 9.82 20.73
N GLN A 90 3.73 8.54 21.14
CA GLN A 90 3.17 8.13 22.42
C GLN A 90 4.18 8.22 23.58
N GLY A 91 5.37 8.75 23.33
CA GLY A 91 6.42 8.94 24.35
C GLY A 91 7.34 7.74 24.56
N TYR A 92 7.18 6.65 23.79
CA TYR A 92 8.04 5.48 23.93
C TYR A 92 9.21 5.48 22.93
N SER A 93 10.43 5.36 23.44
CA SER A 93 11.67 5.36 22.64
C SER A 93 12.37 4.00 22.57
N GLY A 94 11.81 2.97 23.23
CA GLY A 94 12.36 1.61 23.20
C GLY A 94 12.03 0.85 21.91
N ASN A 95 12.54 -0.36 21.81
CA ASN A 95 12.38 -1.21 20.63
C ASN A 95 11.58 -2.50 20.88
N LYS A 96 11.01 -2.68 22.06
CA LYS A 96 10.20 -3.84 22.43
C LYS A 96 8.73 -3.45 22.51
N ILE A 97 7.93 -3.98 21.62
CA ILE A 97 6.51 -3.65 21.53
C ILE A 97 5.63 -4.89 21.40
N LYS A 98 4.44 -4.84 21.96
CA LYS A 98 3.39 -5.82 21.73
C LYS A 98 2.06 -5.09 21.58
N GLY A 99 1.35 -5.31 20.49
CA GLY A 99 0.08 -4.62 20.34
C GLY A 99 -0.61 -4.88 19.02
N ALA A 100 -1.56 -4.02 18.69
CA ALA A 100 -2.37 -4.16 17.49
C ALA A 100 -2.35 -2.89 16.63
N VAL A 101 -2.35 -3.11 15.32
CA VAL A 101 -2.70 -2.11 14.30
C VAL A 101 -4.00 -2.56 13.65
N ILE A 102 -5.04 -1.74 13.78
CA ILE A 102 -6.38 -2.03 13.26
C ILE A 102 -6.69 -1.07 12.13
N VAL A 103 -6.86 -1.60 10.93
CA VAL A 103 -7.18 -0.84 9.73
C VAL A 103 -8.69 -0.81 9.53
N ASN A 104 -9.30 0.35 9.84
CA ASN A 104 -10.73 0.62 9.73
C ASN A 104 -11.09 1.47 8.51
N ASN A 105 -10.10 1.80 7.69
CA ASN A 105 -10.32 2.59 6.48
C ASN A 105 -9.25 2.30 5.41
N VAL A 106 -9.27 3.05 4.31
CA VAL A 106 -8.26 2.90 3.24
C VAL A 106 -6.96 3.56 3.67
N GLN A 107 -5.86 2.83 3.61
CA GLN A 107 -4.51 3.31 3.91
C GLN A 107 -3.63 3.21 2.67
N GLN A 108 -2.81 4.24 2.42
CA GLN A 108 -1.86 4.20 1.34
C GLN A 108 -0.80 3.13 1.60
N GLN A 109 -0.10 3.18 2.66
CA GLN A 109 0.98 2.26 3.01
C GLN A 109 1.01 2.09 4.52
N VAL A 110 1.24 0.87 4.97
CA VAL A 110 1.46 0.60 6.40
C VAL A 110 2.88 0.08 6.56
N ASN A 111 3.62 0.73 7.44
CA ASN A 111 4.98 0.38 7.80
C ASN A 111 5.00 0.01 9.28
N LEU A 112 5.18 -1.27 9.58
CA LEU A 112 5.28 -1.77 10.95
C LEU A 112 6.69 -1.62 11.54
N SER A 113 7.59 -0.96 10.81
CA SER A 113 8.97 -0.66 11.23
C SER A 113 9.82 -1.91 11.49
N ASN A 114 10.90 -1.73 12.25
CA ASN A 114 11.85 -2.77 12.61
C ASN A 114 12.07 -2.71 14.13
N PHE A 115 11.24 -3.45 14.86
CA PHE A 115 11.38 -3.61 16.31
C PHE A 115 12.14 -4.89 16.64
N SER A 116 12.45 -5.12 17.90
CA SER A 116 13.20 -6.31 18.35
C SER A 116 12.49 -7.62 17.98
N SER A 117 13.24 -8.70 17.90
CA SER A 117 12.73 -10.02 17.46
C SER A 117 11.67 -10.63 18.40
N ASP A 118 11.60 -10.17 19.65
CA ASP A 118 10.56 -10.55 20.62
C ASP A 118 9.31 -9.67 20.55
N SER A 119 9.36 -8.58 19.79
CA SER A 119 8.19 -7.74 19.50
C SER A 119 7.17 -8.47 18.66
N LYS A 120 5.89 -8.15 18.88
CA LYS A 120 4.77 -8.77 18.16
C LYS A 120 3.69 -7.74 17.83
N VAL A 121 3.31 -7.69 16.56
CA VAL A 121 2.24 -6.83 16.09
C VAL A 121 1.10 -7.69 15.55
N TYR A 122 -0.10 -7.48 16.05
CA TYR A 122 -1.31 -8.02 15.45
C TYR A 122 -1.85 -7.00 14.45
N LEU A 123 -1.77 -7.33 13.15
CA LEU A 123 -2.31 -6.50 12.08
C LEU A 123 -3.67 -7.02 11.67
N ARG A 124 -4.70 -6.22 11.93
CA ARG A 124 -6.06 -6.52 11.51
C ARG A 124 -6.54 -5.54 10.46
N ILE A 125 -7.06 -6.08 9.36
CA ILE A 125 -7.73 -5.29 8.33
C ILE A 125 -9.20 -5.70 8.33
N ASN A 126 -10.07 -4.76 8.66
CA ASN A 126 -11.50 -5.05 8.74
C ASN A 126 -12.10 -5.27 7.35
N ALA A 127 -13.25 -5.95 7.30
CA ALA A 127 -13.96 -6.23 6.07
C ALA A 127 -14.19 -4.97 5.23
N ASN A 128 -13.98 -5.05 3.93
CA ASN A 128 -14.08 -3.95 2.97
C ASN A 128 -13.08 -2.79 3.22
N LYS A 129 -12.05 -2.98 4.04
CA LYS A 129 -10.96 -2.03 4.24
C LYS A 129 -9.70 -2.52 3.51
N ARG A 130 -8.69 -1.64 3.38
CA ARG A 130 -7.52 -2.01 2.60
C ARG A 130 -6.26 -1.26 2.98
N ILE A 131 -5.14 -1.90 2.66
CA ILE A 131 -3.81 -1.30 2.59
C ILE A 131 -3.37 -1.44 1.14
N THR A 132 -3.09 -0.32 0.46
CA THR A 132 -2.65 -0.36 -0.94
C THR A 132 -1.47 0.55 -1.17
N GLY A 133 -0.49 0.09 -1.94
CA GLY A 133 0.57 0.95 -2.43
C GLY A 133 0.01 2.04 -3.37
N ARG A 134 0.75 3.14 -3.53
CA ARG A 134 0.45 4.15 -4.54
C ARG A 134 0.66 3.56 -5.93
N GLY A 135 -0.22 3.90 -6.87
CA GLY A 135 -0.05 3.56 -8.29
C GLY A 135 1.13 4.31 -8.92
N GLY A 136 1.84 3.67 -9.84
CA GLY A 136 2.88 4.30 -10.64
C GLY A 136 2.29 5.26 -11.68
N ASN A 137 2.94 6.39 -11.93
CA ASN A 137 2.49 7.31 -12.97
C ASN A 137 2.77 6.74 -14.37
N GLY A 138 1.90 7.06 -15.32
CA GLY A 138 2.09 6.73 -16.73
C GLY A 138 3.30 7.46 -17.32
N GLY A 139 3.97 6.83 -18.27
CA GLY A 139 5.05 7.43 -19.04
C GLY A 139 4.52 8.53 -19.97
N ALA A 140 5.22 9.66 -20.05
CA ALA A 140 4.92 10.71 -21.01
C ALA A 140 5.15 10.20 -22.45
N LYS A 141 4.54 10.88 -23.43
CA LYS A 141 4.78 10.64 -24.86
C LYS A 141 6.28 10.65 -25.21
N GLY A 142 6.63 10.10 -26.35
CA GLY A 142 8.04 9.99 -26.80
C GLY A 142 8.76 8.78 -26.26
N GLY A 143 8.06 7.70 -25.94
CA GLY A 143 8.61 6.42 -25.54
C GLY A 143 9.07 6.36 -24.09
N ASN A 144 8.59 7.23 -23.22
CA ASN A 144 8.97 7.22 -21.81
C ASN A 144 8.36 6.01 -21.06
N ASN A 145 9.14 5.48 -20.12
CA ASN A 145 8.69 4.36 -19.29
C ASN A 145 7.63 4.81 -18.27
N GLY A 146 6.70 3.91 -17.95
CA GLY A 146 5.84 4.04 -16.80
C GLY A 146 6.62 3.90 -15.49
N GLN A 147 6.13 4.56 -14.43
CA GLN A 147 6.73 4.46 -13.10
C GLN A 147 6.25 3.19 -12.38
N ASN A 148 7.07 2.70 -11.46
CA ASN A 148 6.70 1.56 -10.63
C ASN A 148 5.62 1.94 -9.62
N GLY A 149 4.72 1.00 -9.32
CA GLY A 149 3.84 1.07 -8.18
C GLY A 149 4.61 0.93 -6.86
N GLN A 150 4.03 1.44 -5.77
CA GLN A 150 4.63 1.35 -4.45
C GLN A 150 4.10 0.11 -3.69
N ARG A 151 4.84 -0.30 -2.67
CA ARG A 151 4.44 -1.40 -1.79
C ARG A 151 3.23 -1.03 -0.93
N GLY A 152 2.45 -2.04 -0.48
CA GLY A 152 1.35 -1.86 0.46
C GLY A 152 1.80 -1.94 1.91
N LEU A 153 2.31 -3.10 2.33
CA LEU A 153 2.80 -3.35 3.69
C LEU A 153 4.32 -3.51 3.70
N TYR A 154 4.96 -2.87 4.66
CA TYR A 154 6.37 -3.09 5.00
C TYR A 154 6.52 -3.49 6.46
N THR A 155 7.35 -4.49 6.73
CA THR A 155 7.70 -4.87 8.11
C THR A 155 9.05 -5.57 8.19
N ARG A 156 9.73 -5.36 9.30
CA ARG A 156 10.84 -6.18 9.80
C ARG A 156 10.56 -6.58 11.26
N THR A 157 9.30 -6.44 11.68
CA THR A 157 8.79 -6.82 13.00
C THR A 157 7.90 -8.03 12.84
N ASN A 158 8.01 -8.97 13.75
CA ASN A 158 7.13 -10.15 13.77
C ASN A 158 5.67 -9.73 13.85
N PHE A 159 4.84 -10.28 12.98
CA PHE A 159 3.42 -9.94 12.96
C PHE A 159 2.50 -11.16 12.73
N ILE A 160 1.29 -11.03 13.24
CA ILE A 160 0.18 -11.94 12.99
C ILE A 160 -0.81 -11.19 12.11
N LEU A 161 -1.23 -11.80 11.00
CA LEU A 161 -2.16 -11.19 10.06
C LEU A 161 -3.57 -11.73 10.24
N ASP A 162 -4.54 -10.80 10.38
CA ASP A 162 -5.98 -11.07 10.30
C ASP A 162 -6.56 -10.12 9.23
N ASN A 163 -6.53 -10.58 7.98
CA ASN A 163 -6.96 -9.79 6.83
C ASN A 163 -8.39 -10.14 6.41
N GLY A 164 -9.36 -9.38 6.88
CA GLY A 164 -10.73 -9.44 6.37
C GLY A 164 -11.00 -8.53 5.16
N GLY A 165 -9.98 -7.80 4.71
CA GLY A 165 -10.04 -6.85 3.61
C GLY A 165 -9.05 -7.16 2.50
N VAL A 166 -8.28 -6.15 2.06
CA VAL A 166 -7.32 -6.27 0.95
C VAL A 166 -5.96 -5.69 1.33
N ILE A 167 -4.89 -6.41 1.05
CA ILE A 167 -3.52 -5.88 1.01
C ILE A 167 -3.02 -5.96 -0.43
N ALA A 168 -2.59 -4.84 -1.01
CA ALA A 168 -2.13 -4.81 -2.39
C ALA A 168 -0.92 -3.90 -2.60
N GLY A 169 -0.05 -4.29 -3.50
CA GLY A 169 0.89 -3.36 -4.12
C GLY A 169 0.16 -2.40 -5.07
N GLY A 170 0.67 -1.23 -5.28
CA GLY A 170 0.20 -0.34 -6.33
C GLY A 170 0.50 -0.92 -7.71
N GLY A 171 -0.37 -0.69 -8.68
CA GLY A 171 -0.13 -1.06 -10.08
C GLY A 171 0.98 -0.21 -10.70
N GLY A 172 1.73 -0.75 -11.63
CA GLY A 172 2.70 0.00 -12.42
C GLY A 172 2.02 0.95 -13.42
N GLY A 173 2.62 2.08 -13.70
CA GLY A 173 2.17 2.98 -14.77
C GLY A 173 2.43 2.37 -16.16
N GLY A 174 1.57 2.64 -17.11
CA GLY A 174 1.77 2.26 -18.51
C GLY A 174 2.85 3.10 -19.18
N ALA A 175 3.42 2.58 -20.24
CA ALA A 175 4.44 3.29 -21.01
C ALA A 175 3.85 4.35 -21.95
N GLY A 176 4.61 5.40 -22.24
CA GLY A 176 4.30 6.34 -23.31
C GLY A 176 4.63 5.77 -24.69
N GLY A 177 3.80 6.06 -25.68
CA GLY A 177 4.02 5.73 -27.08
C GLY A 177 5.13 6.60 -27.71
N ASN A 178 5.81 6.06 -28.71
CA ASN A 178 6.79 6.79 -29.48
C ASN A 178 6.16 7.89 -30.33
N ASN A 179 6.92 8.94 -30.57
CA ASN A 179 6.58 9.90 -31.61
C ASN A 179 6.76 9.28 -33.00
N SER A 180 5.88 9.57 -33.90
CA SER A 180 5.94 9.13 -35.29
C SER A 180 5.58 10.26 -36.25
N ASN A 181 5.73 10.00 -37.54
CA ASN A 181 5.22 10.89 -38.57
C ASN A 181 4.02 10.23 -39.22
N CYS A 182 2.88 10.91 -39.21
CA CYS A 182 1.74 10.50 -40.03
C CYS A 182 2.03 10.81 -41.50
N VAL A 183 1.82 9.83 -42.34
CA VAL A 183 1.90 10.02 -43.78
C VAL A 183 0.48 10.08 -44.33
N TYR A 184 0.13 11.21 -44.86
CA TYR A 184 -1.15 11.43 -45.55
C TYR A 184 -0.90 11.46 -47.04
N GLN A 185 -1.72 10.73 -47.79
CA GLN A 185 -1.74 10.85 -49.22
C GLN A 185 -2.90 11.78 -49.63
N ASN A 186 -2.55 12.92 -50.19
CA ASN A 186 -3.52 13.82 -50.77
C ASN A 186 -3.39 13.76 -52.30
N THR A 187 -4.53 13.78 -52.96
CA THR A 187 -4.57 13.92 -54.43
C THR A 187 -4.74 15.38 -54.78
N ASN A 188 -3.68 15.99 -55.32
CA ASN A 188 -3.81 17.33 -55.89
C ASN A 188 -4.32 17.24 -57.32
N TYR A 189 -5.42 17.96 -57.60
CA TYR A 189 -5.98 18.08 -58.90
C TYR A 189 -5.57 19.38 -59.55
N PHE A 190 -5.07 19.31 -60.75
CA PHE A 190 -4.70 20.48 -61.56
C PHE A 190 -5.16 20.33 -62.99
N SER A 191 -5.35 21.45 -63.66
CA SER A 191 -5.74 21.44 -65.09
C SER A 191 -4.54 21.13 -65.96
N CYS A 192 -4.64 20.09 -66.80
CA CYS A 192 -3.67 19.79 -67.78
C CYS A 192 -3.91 20.53 -69.10
N GLN A 193 -2.90 20.60 -69.98
CA GLN A 193 -3.07 21.09 -71.34
C GLN A 193 -4.10 20.23 -72.07
N LYS A 194 -5.14 20.86 -72.62
CA LYS A 194 -6.34 20.31 -73.29
C LYS A 194 -7.59 20.17 -72.41
N GLY A 195 -7.67 20.75 -71.18
CA GLY A 195 -8.85 20.72 -70.40
C GLY A 195 -9.13 19.41 -69.66
N GLU A 196 -8.19 18.50 -69.60
CA GLU A 196 -8.24 17.27 -68.79
C GLU A 196 -7.83 17.55 -67.37
N GLN A 197 -8.46 16.87 -66.38
CA GLN A 197 -8.08 16.95 -64.98
C GLN A 197 -6.96 15.95 -64.70
N CYS A 198 -5.80 16.45 -64.32
CA CYS A 198 -4.69 15.63 -63.89
C CYS A 198 -4.65 15.60 -62.35
N SER A 199 -4.14 14.50 -61.80
CA SER A 199 -3.96 14.35 -60.36
C SER A 199 -2.56 13.88 -60.02
N GLU A 200 -1.99 14.43 -59.01
CA GLU A 200 -0.72 14.00 -58.44
C GLU A 200 -0.96 13.54 -56.99
N LEU A 201 -0.42 12.38 -56.66
CA LEU A 201 -0.41 11.91 -55.27
C LEU A 201 0.71 12.58 -54.53
N VAL A 202 0.37 13.49 -53.66
CA VAL A 202 1.35 14.14 -52.75
C VAL A 202 1.31 13.47 -51.39
N GLN A 203 2.46 12.96 -51.00
CA GLN A 203 2.65 12.45 -49.61
C GLN A 203 3.02 13.63 -48.71
N ASN A 204 2.14 13.94 -47.81
CA ASN A 204 2.40 14.91 -46.75
C ASN A 204 2.71 14.17 -45.44
N GLN A 205 3.76 14.62 -44.73
CA GLN A 205 4.13 14.11 -43.44
C GLN A 205 3.74 15.16 -42.37
N SER A 206 3.03 14.76 -41.38
CA SER A 206 2.77 15.58 -40.20
C SER A 206 3.33 14.87 -38.95
N PRO A 207 4.00 15.60 -38.05
CA PRO A 207 4.44 15.02 -36.79
C PRO A 207 3.23 14.49 -36.01
N ALA A 208 3.26 13.25 -35.60
CA ALA A 208 2.31 12.68 -34.67
C ALA A 208 3.03 12.38 -33.36
N TYR A 209 2.45 12.81 -32.28
CA TYR A 209 3.01 12.57 -30.96
C TYR A 209 2.38 11.31 -30.39
N GLY A 210 3.20 10.41 -29.85
CA GLY A 210 2.71 9.21 -29.19
C GLY A 210 1.77 9.53 -28.03
N GLY A 211 0.84 8.66 -27.77
CA GLY A 211 -0.07 8.77 -26.62
C GLY A 211 0.66 8.61 -25.29
N GLY A 212 0.20 9.30 -24.24
CA GLY A 212 0.70 9.11 -22.89
C GLY A 212 0.29 7.75 -22.30
N GLY A 213 1.08 7.17 -21.41
CA GLY A 213 0.74 5.95 -20.68
C GLY A 213 -0.32 6.18 -19.62
N GLY A 214 -1.11 5.17 -19.30
CA GLY A 214 -2.08 5.20 -18.21
C GLY A 214 -1.42 5.10 -16.83
N GLY A 215 -2.00 5.72 -15.81
CA GLY A 215 -1.57 5.56 -14.42
C GLY A 215 -1.94 4.21 -13.83
N GLY A 216 -1.11 3.64 -12.97
CA GLY A 216 -1.39 2.40 -12.25
C GLY A 216 -2.43 2.57 -11.14
N ALA A 217 -3.16 1.50 -10.82
CA ALA A 217 -4.10 1.47 -9.71
C ALA A 217 -3.40 1.59 -8.36
N GLY A 218 -4.04 2.19 -7.38
CA GLY A 218 -3.48 2.35 -6.02
C GLY A 218 -4.15 3.46 -5.21
N TYR A 219 -3.65 3.72 -4.03
CA TYR A 219 -4.14 4.81 -3.20
C TYR A 219 -3.00 5.75 -2.79
N PRO A 220 -2.93 6.95 -3.34
CA PRO A 220 -3.70 7.37 -4.53
C PRO A 220 -3.31 6.58 -5.80
N GLY A 221 -4.19 6.60 -6.78
CA GLY A 221 -3.88 6.08 -8.12
C GLY A 221 -2.78 6.91 -8.78
N GLY A 222 -2.02 6.32 -9.69
CA GLY A 222 -1.01 7.01 -10.48
C GLY A 222 -1.64 7.96 -11.49
N SER A 223 -0.98 9.06 -11.77
CA SER A 223 -1.42 10.00 -12.82
C SER A 223 -1.15 9.43 -14.21
N GLY A 224 -2.01 9.75 -15.17
CA GLY A 224 -1.71 9.47 -16.58
C GLY A 224 -0.54 10.33 -17.08
N GLY A 225 0.15 9.84 -18.11
CA GLY A 225 1.35 10.46 -18.69
C GLY A 225 1.11 11.68 -19.59
N GLY A 226 -0.07 12.29 -19.56
CA GLY A 226 -0.50 13.36 -20.47
C GLY A 226 -1.00 12.77 -21.81
N ASP A 227 -1.35 13.66 -22.76
CA ASP A 227 -1.76 13.31 -24.12
C ASP A 227 -2.72 12.09 -24.19
N GLY A 228 -3.82 12.16 -23.47
CA GLY A 228 -4.88 11.15 -23.43
C GLY A 228 -4.67 9.98 -22.48
N GLY A 229 -3.54 9.88 -21.76
CA GLY A 229 -3.36 8.89 -20.70
C GLY A 229 -4.27 9.18 -19.49
N ASN A 230 -5.01 8.18 -19.05
CA ASN A 230 -5.95 8.31 -17.94
C ASN A 230 -5.28 7.98 -16.59
N ASN A 231 -5.78 8.58 -15.52
CA ASN A 231 -5.34 8.27 -14.17
C ASN A 231 -5.78 6.86 -13.74
N GLY A 232 -4.96 6.20 -12.95
CA GLY A 232 -5.32 4.95 -12.29
C GLY A 232 -6.40 5.16 -11.22
N GLN A 233 -7.20 4.12 -10.99
CA GLN A 233 -8.29 4.15 -10.02
C GLN A 233 -7.83 3.64 -8.65
N GLN A 234 -8.46 4.14 -7.59
CA GLN A 234 -8.13 3.75 -6.21
C GLN A 234 -8.54 2.30 -5.88
N TRP A 235 -9.57 1.78 -6.56
CA TRP A 235 -10.23 0.52 -6.20
C TRP A 235 -9.85 -0.67 -7.10
N GLY A 236 -8.95 -0.49 -8.03
CA GLY A 236 -8.55 -1.40 -9.07
C GLY A 236 -8.75 -0.73 -10.42
N GLY A 237 -8.24 -1.30 -11.44
CA GLY A 237 -8.23 -0.73 -12.78
C GLY A 237 -7.14 0.32 -12.97
N GLY A 238 -6.14 -0.01 -13.72
CA GLY A 238 -5.18 0.95 -14.23
C GLY A 238 -5.84 1.89 -15.23
N GLY A 239 -5.34 3.11 -15.38
CA GLY A 239 -5.80 4.04 -16.40
C GLY A 239 -5.51 3.54 -17.80
N GLY A 240 -6.38 3.82 -18.77
CA GLY A 240 -6.11 3.54 -20.19
C GLY A 240 -4.96 4.39 -20.74
N GLY A 241 -4.20 3.86 -21.68
CA GLY A 241 -3.21 4.63 -22.43
C GLY A 241 -3.88 5.60 -23.42
N GLY A 242 -3.21 6.71 -23.72
CA GLY A 242 -3.65 7.66 -24.75
C GLY A 242 -3.38 7.15 -26.17
N ASN A 243 -4.10 7.68 -27.14
CA ASN A 243 -3.91 7.40 -28.56
C ASN A 243 -3.14 8.55 -29.23
N ASP A 244 -2.33 8.17 -30.19
CA ASP A 244 -1.74 9.10 -31.14
C ASP A 244 -2.72 9.40 -32.26
N GLY A 245 -3.14 10.35 -32.70
CA GLY A 245 -4.09 10.58 -33.79
C GLY A 245 -3.89 9.70 -35.06
N CYS A 246 -2.83 8.90 -35.13
CA CYS A 246 -2.46 8.00 -36.24
C CYS A 246 -2.70 6.50 -35.97
N GLY A 247 -3.06 6.13 -34.77
CA GLY A 247 -3.47 4.77 -34.41
C GLY A 247 -2.34 3.74 -34.22
N SER A 248 -1.07 4.12 -34.39
CA SER A 248 0.06 3.16 -34.34
C SER A 248 0.94 3.24 -33.09
N ASN A 249 0.90 4.35 -32.37
CA ASN A 249 1.79 4.64 -31.24
C ASN A 249 1.04 5.03 -29.97
N SER A 250 0.02 4.28 -29.62
CA SER A 250 -0.72 4.45 -28.39
C SER A 250 0.17 4.22 -27.17
N GLY A 251 -0.13 4.89 -26.06
CA GLY A 251 0.45 4.58 -24.78
C GLY A 251 -0.06 3.24 -24.23
N GLY A 252 0.74 2.59 -23.38
CA GLY A 252 0.32 1.41 -22.63
C GLY A 252 -0.64 1.74 -21.51
N GLY A 253 -1.54 0.83 -21.14
CA GLY A 253 -2.42 0.96 -19.98
C GLY A 253 -1.65 0.80 -18.67
N GLY A 254 -2.12 1.46 -17.60
CA GLY A 254 -1.62 1.22 -16.24
C GLY A 254 -2.06 -0.17 -15.73
N GLY A 255 -1.27 -0.75 -14.82
CA GLY A 255 -1.58 -2.01 -14.17
C GLY A 255 -2.65 -1.88 -13.07
N ASP A 256 -3.41 -2.93 -12.86
CA ASP A 256 -4.27 -3.08 -11.70
C ASP A 256 -3.45 -3.24 -10.42
N LEU A 257 -4.15 -3.32 -9.25
CA LEU A 257 -3.49 -3.55 -7.96
C LEU A 257 -2.62 -4.82 -8.03
N GLY A 258 -1.33 -4.66 -7.75
CA GLY A 258 -0.34 -5.74 -7.79
C GLY A 258 0.04 -6.22 -9.19
N GLN A 259 -0.32 -5.51 -10.26
CA GLN A 259 0.01 -5.83 -11.65
C GLN A 259 0.92 -4.79 -12.28
N ASN A 260 1.76 -5.23 -13.21
CA ASN A 260 2.62 -4.35 -13.98
C ASN A 260 1.80 -3.48 -14.94
N GLY A 261 2.28 -2.30 -15.25
CA GLY A 261 1.81 -1.50 -16.36
C GLY A 261 2.16 -2.16 -17.70
N GLN A 262 1.44 -1.80 -18.75
CA GLN A 262 1.63 -2.33 -20.10
C GLN A 262 2.72 -1.54 -20.85
N ASN A 263 3.46 -2.23 -21.66
CA ASN A 263 4.34 -1.62 -22.65
C ASN A 263 3.51 -0.88 -23.71
N ALA A 264 4.06 0.15 -24.28
CA ALA A 264 3.43 0.81 -25.43
C ALA A 264 3.53 -0.09 -26.67
N PRO A 265 2.46 -0.25 -27.47
CA PRO A 265 2.55 -0.88 -28.77
C PRO A 265 3.53 -0.13 -29.69
N GLY A 266 4.11 -0.81 -30.64
CA GLY A 266 4.98 -0.17 -31.66
C GLY A 266 6.38 0.25 -31.20
N GLY A 267 6.91 -0.30 -30.08
CA GLY A 267 8.28 -0.09 -29.65
C GLY A 267 8.48 1.19 -28.83
N GLY A 268 7.45 1.69 -28.20
CA GLY A 268 7.50 2.76 -27.19
C GLY A 268 8.21 2.33 -25.91
N GLY A 269 7.98 3.05 -24.81
CA GLY A 269 8.54 2.74 -23.50
C GLY A 269 8.04 1.42 -22.91
N SER A 270 8.61 1.03 -21.80
CA SER A 270 8.17 -0.12 -21.01
C SER A 270 7.23 0.30 -19.88
N GLY A 271 6.24 -0.53 -19.57
CA GLY A 271 5.38 -0.33 -18.39
C GLY A 271 6.18 -0.46 -17.09
N GLY A 272 5.75 0.26 -16.07
CA GLY A 272 6.32 0.17 -14.73
C GLY A 272 5.94 -1.15 -14.04
N SER A 273 6.80 -1.62 -13.15
CA SER A 273 6.52 -2.81 -12.34
C SER A 273 5.46 -2.54 -11.29
N ALA A 274 4.71 -3.58 -10.92
CA ALA A 274 3.84 -3.53 -9.76
C ALA A 274 4.63 -3.32 -8.48
N GLY A 275 4.01 -2.65 -7.52
CA GLY A 275 4.50 -2.62 -6.15
C GLY A 275 4.29 -3.98 -5.45
N THR A 276 5.12 -4.24 -4.44
CA THR A 276 4.98 -5.43 -3.60
C THR A 276 3.77 -5.29 -2.68
N ALA A 277 2.93 -6.33 -2.55
CA ALA A 277 1.84 -6.32 -1.59
C ALA A 277 2.37 -6.30 -0.17
N ILE A 278 3.29 -7.23 0.15
CA ILE A 278 3.93 -7.33 1.46
C ILE A 278 5.44 -7.49 1.26
N ASP A 279 6.20 -6.54 1.84
CA ASP A 279 7.65 -6.59 1.95
C ASP A 279 8.01 -6.94 3.40
N GLY A 280 8.50 -8.13 3.64
CA GLY A 280 8.76 -8.73 4.96
C GLY A 280 7.83 -9.89 5.30
N TRP A 281 7.46 -10.70 4.31
CA TRP A 281 6.58 -11.84 4.50
C TRP A 281 7.12 -12.88 5.47
N SER A 282 8.45 -13.05 5.55
CA SER A 282 9.11 -13.98 6.50
C SER A 282 8.87 -13.62 7.98
N TYR A 283 8.50 -12.38 8.28
CA TYR A 283 8.16 -11.95 9.64
C TYR A 283 6.74 -12.31 10.06
N ARG A 284 5.92 -12.82 9.12
CA ARG A 284 4.58 -13.32 9.42
C ARG A 284 4.65 -14.69 10.03
N TYR A 285 3.95 -14.89 11.12
CA TYR A 285 3.69 -16.23 11.62
C TYR A 285 2.21 -16.51 11.80
N SER A 286 1.88 -17.79 11.57
CA SER A 286 0.52 -18.27 11.68
C SER A 286 0.19 -18.57 13.13
N GLN A 287 -0.99 -18.16 13.52
CA GLN A 287 -1.60 -18.49 14.81
C GLN A 287 -3.04 -18.89 14.55
N SER A 288 -3.65 -19.63 15.47
CA SER A 288 -5.08 -19.91 15.39
C SER A 288 -5.87 -18.61 15.25
N GLY A 289 -6.69 -18.50 14.21
CA GLY A 289 -7.44 -17.31 13.86
C GLY A 289 -6.71 -16.32 12.96
N SER A 290 -5.46 -16.59 12.52
CA SER A 290 -4.85 -15.79 11.46
C SER A 290 -5.54 -16.05 10.12
N ASN A 291 -5.74 -14.99 9.35
CA ASN A 291 -6.36 -15.03 8.03
C ASN A 291 -5.53 -14.21 7.06
N ASP A 292 -5.14 -14.78 5.92
CA ASP A 292 -4.37 -14.06 4.90
C ASP A 292 -5.26 -13.19 4.01
N GLY A 293 -6.53 -13.56 3.85
CA GLY A 293 -7.50 -12.80 3.07
C GLY A 293 -7.07 -12.56 1.61
N ASP A 294 -7.46 -11.41 1.06
CA ASP A 294 -7.13 -11.00 -0.32
C ASP A 294 -5.78 -10.25 -0.32
N ILE A 295 -4.76 -10.86 -0.92
CA ILE A 295 -3.42 -10.27 -1.09
C ILE A 295 -3.10 -10.22 -2.59
N ARG A 296 -2.93 -8.99 -3.14
CA ARG A 296 -2.69 -8.76 -4.57
C ARG A 296 -1.30 -8.21 -4.82
N GLY A 297 -0.45 -8.98 -5.47
CA GLY A 297 0.94 -8.66 -5.76
C GLY A 297 1.93 -9.54 -5.01
N ALA A 298 3.23 -9.30 -5.21
CA ALA A 298 4.30 -10.09 -4.64
C ALA A 298 4.34 -10.00 -3.11
N LYS A 299 4.80 -11.10 -2.50
CA LYS A 299 5.17 -11.21 -1.09
C LYS A 299 6.67 -11.46 -1.03
N ASN A 300 7.42 -10.44 -0.63
CA ASN A 300 8.88 -10.48 -0.59
C ASN A 300 9.41 -10.49 0.86
N ASN A 301 10.67 -10.86 1.03
CA ASN A 301 11.37 -10.87 2.32
C ASN A 301 12.38 -9.74 2.41
#